data_7de271d20a8ed2882127f486dd6fa878
#
_entry.id   7de271d20a8ed2882127f486dd6fa878
#
_cell.length_a   1.000
_cell.length_b   1.000
_cell.length_c   1.000
_cell.angle_alpha   90.00
_cell.angle_beta   90.00
_cell.angle_gamma   90.00
#
_symmetry.space_group_name_H-M   'P 1'
#
loop_
_entity.id
_entity.type
_entity.pdbx_description
1 polymer ?
#
loop_
_entity_poly.entity_id
_entity_poly.type
_entity_poly.pdbx_seq_one_letter_code
_entity_poly.pdbx_strand_id
1 'polypeptide(L)'
;MRYTFTMTVRISILNLVVAAALWGASPLMAQDAPTDDPQVLLERLADPAQERWQRIERQITRLWSRSGSASVDLLLQRGRDAMREGQTDAAIDHFSAVIDHAPEFAEGWHARATAWFMAGRLGLALADLEYALALNPQHFLAMMGLGRILEEFGYPEQALEVMQRVHAIHPHRDDVKAALERLDKAVQGVTL
;
A
#
# COMPACT_ATOMS: atom_id res chain seq x y z
N MET A 1 31.23 56.43 68.01
CA MET A 1 31.89 55.59 67.03
C MET A 1 30.84 54.72 66.41
N ARG A 2 30.44 55.05 65.19
CA ARG A 2 29.44 54.30 64.43
C ARG A 2 30.15 53.83 63.15
N TYR A 3 30.35 52.52 63.01
CA TYR A 3 30.79 51.88 61.78
C TYR A 3 29.58 51.39 61.02
N THR A 4 29.28 51.97 59.90
CA THR A 4 28.31 51.47 58.92
C THR A 4 29.02 50.55 57.94
N PHE A 5 28.69 49.30 57.94
CA PHE A 5 29.20 48.31 57.00
C PHE A 5 28.26 48.20 55.81
N THR A 6 28.66 48.72 54.69
CA THR A 6 27.93 48.61 53.40
C THR A 6 28.35 47.35 52.69
N MET A 7 27.47 46.38 52.66
CA MET A 7 27.65 45.11 51.96
C MET A 7 27.20 45.25 50.53
N THR A 8 28.14 45.37 49.62
CA THR A 8 27.89 45.41 48.15
C THR A 8 27.67 43.99 47.63
N VAL A 9 26.44 43.69 47.25
CA VAL A 9 26.07 42.43 46.56
C VAL A 9 26.49 42.54 45.09
N ARG A 10 27.56 41.84 44.72
CA ARG A 10 27.93 41.61 43.32
C ARG A 10 27.07 40.46 42.77
N ILE A 11 26.04 40.80 42.00
CA ILE A 11 25.27 39.79 41.22
C ILE A 11 26.12 39.44 40.01
N SER A 12 26.65 38.23 39.99
CA SER A 12 27.34 37.67 38.83
C SER A 12 26.33 37.36 37.74
N ILE A 13 26.39 38.11 36.66
CA ILE A 13 25.66 37.89 35.40
C ILE A 13 26.38 36.79 34.62
N LEU A 14 26.22 35.54 35.03
CA LEU A 14 26.84 34.41 34.33
C LEU A 14 25.94 33.15 34.33
N ASN A 15 24.62 33.24 34.29
CA ASN A 15 23.76 32.08 34.19
C ASN A 15 22.50 32.32 33.33
N LEU A 16 22.63 33.02 32.20
CA LEU A 16 21.47 33.23 31.31
C LEU A 16 21.78 32.92 29.82
N VAL A 17 22.56 31.88 29.53
CA VAL A 17 22.82 31.46 28.12
C VAL A 17 22.74 29.95 27.92
N VAL A 18 22.08 29.16 28.78
CA VAL A 18 21.96 27.69 28.56
C VAL A 18 20.52 27.20 28.42
N ALA A 19 19.53 28.07 28.24
CA ALA A 19 18.12 27.61 28.15
C ALA A 19 17.47 27.75 26.74
N ALA A 20 18.23 27.94 25.67
CA ALA A 20 17.66 28.15 24.31
C ALA A 20 18.09 27.10 23.26
N ALA A 21 18.66 25.96 23.64
CA ALA A 21 19.17 24.97 22.65
C ALA A 21 18.48 23.61 22.66
N LEU A 22 17.28 23.46 23.24
CA LEU A 22 16.58 22.16 23.32
C LEU A 22 15.22 22.13 22.60
N TRP A 23 14.87 23.12 21.78
CA TRP A 23 13.62 23.12 21.00
C TRP A 23 13.89 23.08 19.50
N GLY A 24 14.69 22.13 19.05
CA GLY A 24 14.99 21.93 17.63
C GLY A 24 15.11 20.46 17.24
N ALA A 25 14.63 19.54 18.05
CA ALA A 25 14.49 18.14 17.62
C ALA A 25 13.22 18.04 16.78
N SER A 26 13.37 18.30 15.48
CA SER A 26 12.32 18.05 14.50
C SER A 26 11.81 16.60 14.64
N PRO A 27 10.50 16.37 14.67
CA PRO A 27 9.92 15.00 14.68
C PRO A 27 10.13 14.24 13.36
N LEU A 28 11.04 14.72 12.50
CA LEU A 28 11.29 14.17 11.16
C LEU A 28 11.96 12.78 11.18
N MET A 29 12.48 12.32 12.33
CA MET A 29 13.17 11.01 12.43
C MET A 29 12.26 9.86 12.84
N ALA A 30 11.00 10.13 13.24
CA ALA A 30 10.09 9.07 13.68
C ALA A 30 9.34 8.39 12.52
N GLN A 31 9.28 9.02 11.34
CA GLN A 31 8.52 8.49 10.19
C GLN A 31 9.24 7.37 9.41
N ASP A 32 10.54 7.21 9.58
CA ASP A 32 11.36 6.23 8.84
C ASP A 32 11.80 5.01 9.67
N ALA A 33 11.27 4.83 10.89
CA ALA A 33 11.55 3.63 11.67
C ALA A 33 11.13 2.37 10.89
N PRO A 34 11.99 1.34 10.79
CA PRO A 34 11.59 0.08 10.17
C PRO A 34 10.34 -0.47 10.86
N THR A 35 9.32 -0.77 10.10
CA THR A 35 8.10 -1.43 10.59
C THR A 35 7.72 -2.53 9.62
N ASP A 36 7.29 -3.66 10.16
CA ASP A 36 6.69 -4.76 9.41
C ASP A 36 5.16 -4.78 9.60
N ASP A 37 4.59 -3.73 10.18
CA ASP A 37 3.14 -3.58 10.28
C ASP A 37 2.57 -3.03 8.96
N PRO A 38 1.78 -3.83 8.22
CA PRO A 38 1.18 -3.40 6.95
C PRO A 38 0.30 -2.17 7.10
N GLN A 39 -0.41 -2.00 8.23
CA GLN A 39 -1.29 -0.87 8.46
C GLN A 39 -0.51 0.45 8.53
N VAL A 40 0.58 0.48 9.29
CA VAL A 40 1.46 1.65 9.37
C VAL A 40 2.09 1.99 8.03
N LEU A 41 2.43 0.96 7.24
CA LEU A 41 2.98 1.16 5.90
C LEU A 41 1.94 1.74 4.93
N LEU A 42 0.69 1.28 5.01
CA LEU A 42 -0.41 1.81 4.19
C LEU A 42 -0.71 3.28 4.54
N GLU A 43 -0.73 3.64 5.83
CA GLU A 43 -0.88 5.02 6.26
C GLU A 43 0.23 5.93 5.72
N ARG A 44 1.49 5.45 5.72
CA ARG A 44 2.61 6.17 5.11
C ARG A 44 2.52 6.25 3.59
N LEU A 45 2.00 5.20 2.95
CA LEU A 45 1.82 5.16 1.50
C LEU A 45 0.75 6.15 1.04
N ALA A 46 -0.28 6.38 1.87
CA ALA A 46 -1.37 7.31 1.61
C ALA A 46 -0.97 8.79 1.73
N ASP A 47 0.18 9.10 2.33
CA ASP A 47 0.69 10.48 2.40
C ASP A 47 1.19 10.95 1.03
N PRO A 48 0.54 11.96 0.39
CA PRO A 48 0.96 12.45 -0.92
C PRO A 48 2.37 13.05 -0.95
N ALA A 49 2.93 13.44 0.21
CA ALA A 49 4.28 13.98 0.33
C ALA A 49 5.35 12.90 0.51
N GLN A 50 4.97 11.62 0.53
CA GLN A 50 5.92 10.52 0.76
C GLN A 50 6.84 10.29 -0.44
N GLU A 51 8.07 10.79 -0.36
CA GLU A 51 9.07 10.66 -1.44
C GLU A 51 9.54 9.22 -1.67
N ARG A 52 9.50 8.38 -0.63
CA ARG A 52 10.01 6.99 -0.68
C ARG A 52 8.92 5.95 -0.88
N TRP A 53 7.81 6.34 -1.49
CA TRP A 53 6.63 5.48 -1.66
C TRP A 53 6.92 4.15 -2.36
N GLN A 54 7.83 4.11 -3.34
CA GLN A 54 8.20 2.86 -4.03
C GLN A 54 8.85 1.84 -3.08
N ARG A 55 9.60 2.31 -2.08
CA ARG A 55 10.17 1.42 -1.05
C ARG A 55 9.09 0.86 -0.16
N ILE A 56 8.13 1.69 0.23
CA ILE A 56 6.99 1.30 1.06
C ILE A 56 6.11 0.31 0.30
N GLU A 57 5.75 0.59 -0.94
CA GLU A 57 4.99 -0.32 -1.80
C GLU A 57 5.66 -1.70 -1.89
N ARG A 58 6.96 -1.75 -2.18
CA ARG A 58 7.70 -3.01 -2.21
C ARG A 58 7.72 -3.74 -0.85
N GLN A 59 7.73 -3.01 0.25
CA GLN A 59 7.68 -3.61 1.58
C GLN A 59 6.31 -4.22 1.86
N ILE A 60 5.22 -3.50 1.56
CA ILE A 60 3.84 -3.98 1.69
C ILE A 60 3.64 -5.25 0.83
N THR A 61 3.99 -5.20 -0.45
CA THR A 61 3.81 -6.35 -1.35
C THR A 61 4.62 -7.56 -0.92
N ARG A 62 5.81 -7.35 -0.34
CA ARG A 62 6.61 -8.43 0.24
C ARG A 62 5.95 -9.03 1.48
N LEU A 63 5.36 -8.20 2.35
CA LEU A 63 4.64 -8.67 3.54
C LEU A 63 3.39 -9.46 3.14
N TRP A 64 2.61 -8.94 2.19
CA TRP A 64 1.44 -9.64 1.65
C TRP A 64 1.79 -10.92 0.90
N SER A 65 3.03 -11.09 0.44
CA SER A 65 3.50 -12.32 -0.24
C SER A 65 3.98 -13.42 0.73
N ARG A 66 3.83 -13.24 2.04
CA ARG A 66 4.19 -14.23 3.06
C ARG A 66 2.94 -14.88 3.63
N SER A 67 2.75 -16.16 3.35
CA SER A 67 1.64 -16.94 3.89
C SER A 67 1.87 -17.42 5.33
N GLY A 68 3.13 -17.37 5.80
CA GLY A 68 3.56 -18.02 7.05
C GLY A 68 3.96 -19.50 6.87
N SER A 69 3.81 -20.06 5.67
CA SER A 69 4.22 -21.41 5.31
C SER A 69 5.23 -21.39 4.16
N ALA A 70 6.43 -21.89 4.39
CA ALA A 70 7.47 -21.93 3.36
C ALA A 70 7.06 -22.74 2.11
N SER A 71 6.24 -23.77 2.26
CA SER A 71 5.74 -24.56 1.12
C SER A 71 4.72 -23.78 0.28
N VAL A 72 3.83 -23.02 0.92
CA VAL A 72 2.87 -22.15 0.24
C VAL A 72 3.58 -21.01 -0.46
N ASP A 73 4.55 -20.37 0.21
CA ASP A 73 5.36 -19.31 -0.37
C ASP A 73 6.15 -19.80 -1.59
N LEU A 74 6.66 -21.05 -1.56
CA LEU A 74 7.32 -21.66 -2.73
C LEU A 74 6.33 -21.93 -3.88
N LEU A 75 5.10 -22.38 -3.61
CA LEU A 75 4.07 -22.55 -4.64
C LEU A 75 3.71 -21.21 -5.27
N LEU A 76 3.53 -20.16 -4.46
CA LEU A 76 3.28 -18.80 -4.95
C LEU A 76 4.41 -18.35 -5.88
N GLN A 77 5.67 -18.60 -5.48
CA GLN A 77 6.83 -18.23 -6.28
C GLN A 77 6.85 -18.98 -7.61
N ARG A 78 6.58 -20.31 -7.62
CA ARG A 78 6.51 -21.11 -8.85
C ARG A 78 5.43 -20.63 -9.80
N GLY A 79 4.26 -20.25 -9.28
CA GLY A 79 3.19 -19.66 -10.08
C GLY A 79 3.63 -18.34 -10.73
N ARG A 80 4.30 -17.48 -9.98
CA ARG A 80 4.87 -16.22 -10.51
C ARG A 80 5.96 -16.45 -11.56
N ASP A 81 6.78 -17.48 -11.39
CA ASP A 81 7.79 -17.86 -12.35
C ASP A 81 7.15 -18.35 -13.66
N ALA A 82 6.15 -19.22 -13.57
CA ALA A 82 5.35 -19.68 -14.71
C ALA A 82 4.65 -18.51 -15.43
N MET A 83 4.12 -17.50 -14.71
CA MET A 83 3.57 -16.29 -15.33
C MET A 83 4.62 -15.51 -16.12
N ARG A 84 5.84 -15.37 -15.60
CA ARG A 84 6.95 -14.67 -16.30
C ARG A 84 7.41 -15.42 -17.55
N GLU A 85 7.26 -16.72 -17.58
CA GLU A 85 7.54 -17.60 -18.72
C GLU A 85 6.41 -17.71 -19.72
N GLY A 86 5.26 -17.06 -19.45
CA GLY A 86 4.04 -17.13 -20.27
C GLY A 86 3.28 -18.44 -20.14
N GLN A 87 3.59 -19.26 -19.15
CA GLN A 87 2.96 -20.56 -18.88
C GLN A 87 1.72 -20.35 -17.98
N THR A 88 0.70 -19.69 -18.53
CA THR A 88 -0.46 -19.23 -17.74
C THR A 88 -1.22 -20.37 -17.07
N ASP A 89 -1.41 -21.51 -17.76
CA ASP A 89 -2.12 -22.67 -17.19
C ASP A 89 -1.34 -23.25 -16.00
N ALA A 90 -0.02 -23.42 -16.14
CA ALA A 90 0.82 -23.90 -15.03
C ALA A 90 0.81 -22.92 -13.83
N ALA A 91 0.74 -21.62 -14.09
CA ALA A 91 0.61 -20.62 -13.04
C ALA A 91 -0.73 -20.77 -12.28
N ILE A 92 -1.84 -20.97 -13.02
CA ILE A 92 -3.17 -21.22 -12.43
C ILE A 92 -3.14 -22.46 -11.53
N ASP A 93 -2.51 -23.55 -11.97
CA ASP A 93 -2.37 -24.78 -11.16
C ASP A 93 -1.59 -24.52 -9.88
N HIS A 94 -0.46 -23.82 -9.95
CA HIS A 94 0.34 -23.48 -8.78
C HIS A 94 -0.43 -22.56 -7.81
N PHE A 95 -1.12 -21.52 -8.30
CA PHE A 95 -1.91 -20.64 -7.45
C PHE A 95 -3.15 -21.33 -6.88
N SER A 96 -3.74 -22.29 -7.59
CA SER A 96 -4.81 -23.13 -7.05
C SER A 96 -4.31 -23.96 -5.89
N ALA A 97 -3.12 -24.57 -6.01
CA ALA A 97 -2.50 -25.27 -4.90
C ALA A 97 -2.18 -24.33 -3.71
N VAL A 98 -1.80 -23.08 -3.94
CA VAL A 98 -1.67 -22.06 -2.87
C VAL A 98 -2.99 -21.89 -2.11
N ILE A 99 -4.10 -21.73 -2.83
CA ILE A 99 -5.43 -21.53 -2.25
C ILE A 99 -5.90 -22.78 -1.50
N ASP A 100 -5.65 -23.97 -2.05
CA ASP A 100 -6.03 -25.24 -1.40
C ASP A 100 -5.30 -25.44 -0.05
N HIS A 101 -4.06 -25.00 0.06
CA HIS A 101 -3.25 -25.10 1.28
C HIS A 101 -3.39 -23.90 2.24
N ALA A 102 -3.79 -22.75 1.75
CA ALA A 102 -3.94 -21.52 2.51
C ALA A 102 -5.11 -20.68 1.99
N PRO A 103 -6.36 -21.10 2.19
CA PRO A 103 -7.54 -20.43 1.63
C PRO A 103 -7.75 -19.00 2.17
N GLU A 104 -7.18 -18.69 3.34
CA GLU A 104 -7.24 -17.35 3.93
C GLU A 104 -6.10 -16.41 3.48
N PHE A 105 -5.26 -16.88 2.59
CA PHE A 105 -4.14 -16.09 2.07
C PHE A 105 -4.55 -15.27 0.85
N ALA A 106 -4.90 -13.99 1.07
CA ALA A 106 -5.43 -13.08 0.04
C ALA A 106 -4.58 -13.00 -1.23
N GLU A 107 -3.24 -13.05 -1.08
CA GLU A 107 -2.31 -12.97 -2.22
C GLU A 107 -2.41 -14.20 -3.15
N GLY A 108 -2.78 -15.36 -2.65
CA GLY A 108 -3.04 -16.55 -3.48
C GLY A 108 -4.19 -16.33 -4.45
N TRP A 109 -5.30 -15.79 -3.96
CA TRP A 109 -6.46 -15.40 -4.76
C TRP A 109 -6.15 -14.30 -5.77
N HIS A 110 -5.48 -13.24 -5.32
CA HIS A 110 -5.03 -12.14 -6.21
C HIS A 110 -4.11 -12.64 -7.32
N ALA A 111 -3.15 -13.51 -7.01
CA ALA A 111 -2.22 -14.06 -7.99
C ALA A 111 -2.94 -14.94 -9.03
N ARG A 112 -3.90 -15.80 -8.60
CA ARG A 112 -4.70 -16.61 -9.52
C ARG A 112 -5.63 -15.75 -10.38
N ALA A 113 -6.24 -14.72 -9.81
CA ALA A 113 -7.02 -13.74 -10.56
C ALA A 113 -6.21 -13.09 -11.67
N THR A 114 -4.95 -12.72 -11.40
CA THR A 114 -4.05 -12.17 -12.41
C THR A 114 -3.81 -13.17 -13.55
N ALA A 115 -3.61 -14.45 -13.23
CA ALA A 115 -3.44 -15.50 -14.24
C ALA A 115 -4.73 -15.72 -15.05
N TRP A 116 -5.91 -15.75 -14.42
CA TRP A 116 -7.20 -15.81 -15.12
C TRP A 116 -7.42 -14.62 -16.05
N PHE A 117 -7.07 -13.41 -15.59
CA PHE A 117 -7.14 -12.20 -16.42
C PHE A 117 -6.28 -12.35 -17.69
N MET A 118 -5.03 -12.81 -17.54
CA MET A 118 -4.11 -13.04 -18.67
C MET A 118 -4.61 -14.14 -19.61
N ALA A 119 -5.35 -15.13 -19.09
CA ALA A 119 -6.03 -16.17 -19.87
C ALA A 119 -7.35 -15.69 -20.55
N GLY A 120 -7.75 -14.41 -20.37
CA GLY A 120 -9.01 -13.87 -20.87
C GLY A 120 -10.26 -14.38 -20.12
N ARG A 121 -10.08 -15.01 -18.96
CA ARG A 121 -11.16 -15.58 -18.15
C ARG A 121 -11.64 -14.60 -17.08
N LEU A 122 -12.18 -13.45 -17.55
CA LEU A 122 -12.49 -12.30 -16.70
C LEU A 122 -13.49 -12.64 -15.58
N GLY A 123 -14.47 -13.50 -15.81
CA GLY A 123 -15.43 -13.89 -14.76
C GLY A 123 -14.79 -14.67 -13.61
N LEU A 124 -13.80 -15.55 -13.91
CA LEU A 124 -13.04 -16.27 -12.88
C LEU A 124 -12.10 -15.30 -12.14
N ALA A 125 -11.46 -14.40 -12.87
CA ALA A 125 -10.62 -13.36 -12.28
C ALA A 125 -11.41 -12.47 -11.33
N LEU A 126 -12.63 -12.06 -11.71
CA LEU A 126 -13.52 -11.26 -10.87
C LEU A 126 -13.83 -11.98 -9.55
N ALA A 127 -14.26 -13.24 -9.61
CA ALA A 127 -14.58 -14.03 -8.42
C ALA A 127 -13.39 -14.14 -7.46
N ASP A 128 -12.18 -14.41 -7.98
CA ASP A 128 -10.97 -14.51 -7.17
C ASP A 128 -10.58 -13.16 -6.55
N LEU A 129 -10.77 -12.02 -7.27
CA LEU A 129 -10.52 -10.69 -6.72
C LEU A 129 -11.50 -10.33 -5.61
N GLU A 130 -12.76 -10.73 -5.71
CA GLU A 130 -13.75 -10.55 -4.63
C GLU A 130 -13.32 -11.31 -3.37
N TYR A 131 -12.85 -12.56 -3.50
CA TYR A 131 -12.30 -13.31 -2.38
C TYR A 131 -11.04 -12.66 -1.80
N ALA A 132 -10.11 -12.22 -2.63
CA ALA A 132 -8.90 -11.52 -2.18
C ALA A 132 -9.25 -10.26 -1.38
N LEU A 133 -10.23 -9.49 -1.84
CA LEU A 133 -10.67 -8.25 -1.18
C LEU A 133 -11.53 -8.50 0.06
N ALA A 134 -12.25 -9.62 0.14
CA ALA A 134 -12.92 -10.03 1.36
C ALA A 134 -11.92 -10.39 2.47
N LEU A 135 -10.79 -11.02 2.11
CA LEU A 135 -9.70 -11.35 3.03
C LEU A 135 -8.81 -10.15 3.38
N ASN A 136 -8.53 -9.29 2.41
CA ASN A 136 -7.75 -8.07 2.60
C ASN A 136 -8.39 -6.88 1.88
N PRO A 137 -9.28 -6.12 2.56
CA PRO A 137 -9.98 -4.98 1.96
C PRO A 137 -9.08 -3.80 1.55
N GLN A 138 -7.80 -3.80 1.95
CA GLN A 138 -6.82 -2.77 1.60
C GLN A 138 -5.82 -3.22 0.52
N HIS A 139 -6.07 -4.36 -0.11
CA HIS A 139 -5.21 -4.91 -1.16
C HIS A 139 -5.34 -4.10 -2.45
N PHE A 140 -4.63 -2.98 -2.54
CA PHE A 140 -4.78 -2.03 -3.64
C PHE A 140 -4.50 -2.64 -5.03
N LEU A 141 -3.60 -3.64 -5.15
CA LEU A 141 -3.37 -4.33 -6.43
C LEU A 141 -4.58 -5.17 -6.85
N ALA A 142 -5.26 -5.83 -5.91
CA ALA A 142 -6.50 -6.55 -6.19
C ALA A 142 -7.64 -5.59 -6.58
N MET A 143 -7.75 -4.44 -5.89
CA MET A 143 -8.71 -3.39 -6.30
C MET A 143 -8.43 -2.87 -7.72
N MET A 144 -7.16 -2.66 -8.08
CA MET A 144 -6.81 -2.24 -9.45
C MET A 144 -7.25 -3.27 -10.49
N GLY A 145 -7.02 -4.55 -10.20
CA GLY A 145 -7.52 -5.65 -11.04
C GLY A 145 -9.04 -5.63 -11.19
N LEU A 146 -9.76 -5.46 -10.06
CA LEU A 146 -11.22 -5.34 -10.04
C LEU A 146 -11.71 -4.15 -10.87
N GLY A 147 -11.15 -2.97 -10.68
CA GLY A 147 -11.54 -1.77 -11.42
C GLY A 147 -11.33 -1.94 -12.94
N ARG A 148 -10.24 -2.61 -13.34
CA ARG A 148 -9.97 -2.92 -14.75
C ARG A 148 -11.02 -3.88 -15.34
N ILE A 149 -11.40 -4.94 -14.61
CA ILE A 149 -12.43 -5.89 -15.07
C ILE A 149 -13.80 -5.22 -15.16
N LEU A 150 -14.14 -4.36 -14.19
CA LEU A 150 -15.39 -3.60 -14.23
C LEU A 150 -15.47 -2.69 -15.45
N GLU A 151 -14.36 -2.03 -15.80
CA GLU A 151 -14.28 -1.22 -17.03
C GLU A 151 -14.48 -2.07 -18.29
N GLU A 152 -13.84 -3.25 -18.39
CA GLU A 152 -14.01 -4.20 -19.50
C GLU A 152 -15.45 -4.72 -19.63
N PHE A 153 -16.18 -4.84 -18.52
CA PHE A 153 -17.58 -5.23 -18.50
C PHE A 153 -18.56 -4.08 -18.79
N GLY A 154 -18.06 -2.85 -18.96
CA GLY A 154 -18.88 -1.68 -19.23
C GLY A 154 -19.56 -1.10 -18.00
N TYR A 155 -18.93 -1.23 -16.83
CA TYR A 155 -19.38 -0.64 -15.56
C TYR A 155 -18.44 0.50 -15.13
N PRO A 156 -18.37 1.63 -15.88
CA PRO A 156 -17.39 2.67 -15.62
C PRO A 156 -17.60 3.39 -14.29
N GLU A 157 -18.84 3.51 -13.79
CA GLU A 157 -19.13 4.12 -12.50
C GLU A 157 -18.54 3.31 -11.35
N GLN A 158 -18.73 1.99 -11.35
CA GLN A 158 -18.17 1.10 -10.33
C GLN A 158 -16.64 1.03 -10.45
N ALA A 159 -16.10 1.01 -11.67
CA ALA A 159 -14.67 1.07 -11.91
C ALA A 159 -14.07 2.37 -11.36
N LEU A 160 -14.73 3.51 -11.56
CA LEU A 160 -14.31 4.81 -11.04
C LEU A 160 -14.27 4.81 -9.51
N GLU A 161 -15.32 4.31 -8.85
CA GLU A 161 -15.39 4.20 -7.39
C GLU A 161 -14.22 3.35 -6.84
N VAL A 162 -13.96 2.19 -7.45
CA VAL A 162 -12.84 1.32 -7.03
C VAL A 162 -11.49 2.02 -7.22
N MET A 163 -11.27 2.71 -8.35
CA MET A 163 -10.02 3.42 -8.60
C MET A 163 -9.84 4.63 -7.68
N GLN A 164 -10.91 5.30 -7.26
CA GLN A 164 -10.85 6.35 -6.23
C GLN A 164 -10.38 5.79 -4.88
N ARG A 165 -10.86 4.60 -4.49
CA ARG A 165 -10.39 3.91 -3.28
C ARG A 165 -8.92 3.53 -3.39
N VAL A 166 -8.46 3.04 -4.55
CA VAL A 166 -7.03 2.78 -4.78
C VAL A 166 -6.22 4.07 -4.62
N HIS A 167 -6.69 5.17 -5.22
CA HIS A 167 -5.99 6.47 -5.13
C HIS A 167 -5.91 6.99 -3.70
N ALA A 168 -6.93 6.77 -2.88
CA ALA A 168 -6.91 7.14 -1.47
C ALA A 168 -5.85 6.35 -0.67
N ILE A 169 -5.59 5.07 -1.01
CA ILE A 169 -4.56 4.25 -0.37
C ILE A 169 -3.17 4.55 -0.94
N HIS A 170 -3.09 4.82 -2.25
CA HIS A 170 -1.82 4.96 -2.97
C HIS A 170 -1.87 6.08 -4.01
N PRO A 171 -1.78 7.37 -3.59
CA PRO A 171 -1.94 8.53 -4.47
C PRO A 171 -0.80 8.76 -5.46
N HIS A 172 0.31 8.00 -5.34
CA HIS A 172 1.51 8.19 -6.17
C HIS A 172 1.45 7.47 -7.53
N ARG A 173 0.48 6.58 -7.74
CA ARG A 173 0.40 5.75 -8.94
C ARG A 173 -0.15 6.52 -10.14
N ASP A 174 0.68 6.72 -11.15
CA ASP A 174 0.29 7.48 -12.36
C ASP A 174 -0.67 6.69 -13.26
N ASP A 175 -0.60 5.34 -13.25
CA ASP A 175 -1.55 4.48 -13.94
C ASP A 175 -2.98 4.58 -13.34
N VAL A 176 -3.10 4.74 -12.02
CA VAL A 176 -4.37 4.98 -11.33
C VAL A 176 -4.92 6.37 -11.65
N LYS A 177 -4.07 7.41 -11.64
CA LYS A 177 -4.47 8.77 -12.03
C LYS A 177 -5.00 8.80 -13.47
N ALA A 178 -4.28 8.18 -14.40
CA ALA A 178 -4.72 8.07 -15.80
C ALA A 178 -6.05 7.29 -15.95
N ALA A 179 -6.24 6.23 -15.14
CA ALA A 179 -7.50 5.49 -15.12
C ALA A 179 -8.66 6.36 -14.59
N LEU A 180 -8.45 7.13 -13.54
CA LEU A 180 -9.45 8.05 -12.98
C LEU A 180 -9.89 9.10 -14.02
N GLU A 181 -8.92 9.74 -14.70
CA GLU A 181 -9.23 10.73 -15.74
C GLU A 181 -10.02 10.13 -16.91
N ARG A 182 -9.70 8.90 -17.32
CA ARG A 182 -10.40 8.20 -18.39
C ARG A 182 -11.81 7.80 -17.98
N LEU A 183 -11.96 7.22 -16.79
CA LEU A 183 -13.24 6.77 -16.27
C LEU A 183 -14.19 7.94 -15.97
N ASP A 184 -13.68 9.05 -15.43
CA ASP A 184 -14.49 10.25 -15.21
C ASP A 184 -15.09 10.79 -16.51
N LYS A 185 -14.30 10.84 -17.58
CA LYS A 185 -14.80 11.21 -18.92
C LYS A 185 -15.85 10.22 -19.45
N ALA A 186 -15.65 8.91 -19.21
CA ALA A 186 -16.61 7.90 -19.65
C ALA A 186 -17.95 8.03 -18.93
N VAL A 187 -17.93 8.24 -17.61
CA VAL A 187 -19.15 8.45 -16.78
C VAL A 187 -19.87 9.74 -17.20
N GLN A 188 -19.14 10.84 -17.42
CA GLN A 188 -19.74 12.11 -17.88
C GLN A 188 -20.33 12.00 -19.30
N GLY A 189 -19.71 11.22 -20.17
CA GLY A 189 -20.19 11.01 -21.55
C GLY A 189 -21.42 10.11 -21.66
N VAL A 190 -21.66 9.25 -20.67
CA VAL A 190 -22.88 8.40 -20.58
C VAL A 190 -24.10 9.19 -20.08
N THR A 191 -23.86 10.33 -19.39
CA THR A 191 -24.92 11.16 -18.79
C THR A 191 -25.54 12.18 -19.78
N LEU A 192 -25.04 12.25 -21.04
CA LEU A 192 -25.56 13.10 -22.12
C LEU A 192 -26.40 12.32 -23.13
#